data_ba266b0af82348a9f632698ca82fc13e
#
_entry.id   ba266b0af82348a9f632698ca82fc13e
#
_cell.length_a   1.000
_cell.length_b   1.000
_cell.length_c   1.000
_cell.angle_alpha   90.00
_cell.angle_beta   90.00
_cell.angle_gamma   90.00
#
_symmetry.space_group_name_H-M   'P 1'
#
loop_
_entity.id
_entity.type
_entity.pdbx_description
1 polymer ?
#
loop_
_entity_poly.entity_id
_entity_poly.type
_entity_poly.pdbx_seq_one_letter_code
_entity_poly.pdbx_strand_id
1 'polypeptide(L)'
;MNIGMQGVQGWKHGKNIMGLDIPEALDDTICLPEKHPMAWFNQVMGGDGLTPSQVLLFTGDAGIGKSTTLLQLADAFQGKGTCKNSGKKVIVIYNTNEESLYQVRRVIRRLGLKCGFIAGQDRMLSALIAHVDEVQKKNPDARVIVIQDSLQTLDDGHYADGGITSGTNMRCMEAIVKHAKEQWSTWIVIGQVTKGGEA
;
A
#
# COMPACT_ATOMS: atom_id res chain seq x y z
N MET A 1 22.94 26.11 23.25
CA MET A 1 24.18 25.36 22.93
C MET A 1 23.95 24.63 21.61
N ASN A 2 24.56 25.14 20.54
CA ASN A 2 24.49 24.49 19.21
C ASN A 2 25.52 23.36 19.22
N ILE A 3 25.08 22.13 19.40
CA ILE A 3 25.94 20.97 19.21
C ILE A 3 26.07 20.80 17.68
N GLY A 4 27.17 21.37 17.14
CA GLY A 4 27.54 21.13 15.75
C GLY A 4 27.80 19.65 15.53
N MET A 5 26.84 18.94 14.93
CA MET A 5 27.08 17.60 14.43
C MET A 5 28.08 17.72 13.27
N GLN A 6 29.35 17.45 13.54
CA GLN A 6 30.32 17.21 12.48
C GLN A 6 29.87 15.96 11.73
N GLY A 7 29.69 16.09 10.41
CA GLY A 7 29.27 14.99 9.56
C GLY A 7 30.17 13.78 9.72
N VAL A 8 29.59 12.58 9.75
CA VAL A 8 30.29 11.32 9.77
C VAL A 8 31.22 11.27 8.57
N GLN A 9 32.52 11.06 8.81
CA GLN A 9 33.55 11.00 7.79
C GLN A 9 33.17 9.94 6.74
N GLY A 10 32.92 10.33 5.50
CA GLY A 10 32.50 9.46 4.39
C GLY A 10 31.09 9.76 3.80
N TRP A 11 30.26 10.51 4.49
CA TRP A 11 28.94 10.92 3.97
C TRP A 11 29.03 12.26 3.24
N LYS A 12 29.34 12.24 1.95
CA LYS A 12 29.46 13.45 1.11
C LYS A 12 28.16 14.24 0.96
N HIS A 13 27.00 13.64 1.26
CA HIS A 13 25.67 14.23 1.06
C HIS A 13 24.71 14.10 2.26
N GLY A 14 25.23 13.76 3.45
CA GLY A 14 24.41 13.70 4.67
C GLY A 14 23.90 15.11 5.03
N LYS A 15 22.60 15.24 5.25
CA LYS A 15 21.96 16.47 5.74
C LYS A 15 21.45 16.25 7.17
N ASN A 16 21.41 17.32 7.96
CA ASN A 16 20.71 17.27 9.24
C ASN A 16 19.22 17.07 8.97
N ILE A 17 18.65 15.97 9.46
CA ILE A 17 17.25 15.61 9.24
C ILE A 17 16.28 16.69 9.76
N MET A 18 16.63 17.38 10.85
CA MET A 18 15.80 18.42 11.42
C MET A 18 15.76 19.71 10.58
N GLY A 19 16.65 19.84 9.61
CA GLY A 19 16.68 20.96 8.66
C GLY A 19 16.11 20.62 7.28
N LEU A 20 15.45 19.46 7.15
CA LEU A 20 14.77 19.09 5.91
C LEU A 20 13.30 19.53 5.99
N ASP A 21 12.88 20.30 5.00
CA ASP A 21 11.46 20.61 4.83
C ASP A 21 10.73 19.34 4.36
N ILE A 22 9.61 19.04 5.01
CA ILE A 22 8.72 17.94 4.60
C ILE A 22 7.88 18.46 3.42
N PRO A 23 7.94 17.80 2.24
CA PRO A 23 7.06 18.15 1.15
C PRO A 23 5.60 18.10 1.59
N GLU A 24 4.81 19.13 1.26
CA GLU A 24 3.39 19.23 1.63
C GLU A 24 2.59 17.96 1.26
N ALA A 25 2.94 17.33 0.13
CA ALA A 25 2.33 16.08 -0.31
C ALA A 25 2.59 14.90 0.65
N LEU A 26 3.72 14.87 1.38
CA LEU A 26 4.02 13.83 2.39
C LEU A 26 3.32 14.08 3.71
N ASP A 27 3.07 15.34 4.05
CA ASP A 27 2.38 15.72 5.29
C ASP A 27 0.85 15.56 5.19
N ASP A 28 0.34 15.27 3.99
CA ASP A 28 -1.09 15.06 3.73
C ASP A 28 -1.48 13.58 3.92
N THR A 29 -1.43 13.11 5.16
CA THR A 29 -1.70 11.73 5.54
C THR A 29 -3.15 11.30 5.25
N ILE A 30 -3.35 10.02 4.96
CA ILE A 30 -4.67 9.43 4.68
C ILE A 30 -5.18 8.77 5.96
N CYS A 31 -6.30 9.26 6.49
CA CYS A 31 -6.85 8.75 7.74
C CYS A 31 -8.33 8.35 7.61
N LEU A 32 -8.76 7.52 8.54
CA LEU A 32 -10.17 7.20 8.78
C LEU A 32 -10.71 8.07 9.92
N PRO A 33 -12.00 8.46 9.89
CA PRO A 33 -12.62 9.17 11.01
C PRO A 33 -12.48 8.38 12.31
N GLU A 34 -12.21 9.05 13.43
CA GLU A 34 -11.98 8.42 14.76
C GLU A 34 -13.10 7.47 15.19
N LYS A 35 -14.35 7.78 14.84
CA LYS A 35 -15.52 6.94 15.18
C LYS A 35 -15.73 5.75 14.25
N HIS A 36 -14.91 5.61 13.21
CA HIS A 36 -15.04 4.48 12.30
C HIS A 36 -14.53 3.18 12.96
N PRO A 37 -15.22 2.02 12.80
CA PRO A 37 -14.76 0.75 13.40
C PRO A 37 -13.33 0.35 13.05
N MET A 38 -12.84 0.76 11.87
CA MET A 38 -11.48 0.49 11.42
C MET A 38 -10.48 1.61 11.78
N ALA A 39 -10.86 2.61 12.56
CA ALA A 39 -9.98 3.73 12.97
C ALA A 39 -8.76 3.29 13.79
N TRP A 40 -8.80 2.11 14.40
CA TRP A 40 -7.65 1.49 15.05
C TRP A 40 -6.42 1.43 14.13
N PHE A 41 -6.63 1.35 12.82
CA PHE A 41 -5.56 1.33 11.84
C PHE A 41 -4.73 2.63 11.84
N ASN A 42 -5.37 3.78 12.05
CA ASN A 42 -4.65 5.05 12.21
C ASN A 42 -3.67 4.96 13.39
N GLN A 43 -4.08 4.35 14.51
CA GLN A 43 -3.23 4.18 15.71
C GLN A 43 -2.02 3.28 15.41
N VAL A 44 -2.24 2.18 14.68
CA VAL A 44 -1.14 1.30 14.24
C VAL A 44 -0.15 2.06 13.36
N MET A 45 -0.62 3.04 12.58
CA MET A 45 0.21 3.91 11.73
C MET A 45 0.80 5.13 12.46
N GLY A 46 0.82 5.15 13.77
CA GLY A 46 1.38 6.24 14.57
C GLY A 46 0.40 7.37 14.91
N GLY A 47 -0.89 7.17 14.67
CA GLY A 47 -1.96 8.11 15.00
C GLY A 47 -2.47 8.95 13.82
N ASP A 48 -1.63 9.26 12.86
CA ASP A 48 -1.98 10.14 11.73
C ASP A 48 -2.46 9.39 10.46
N GLY A 49 -2.51 8.05 10.50
CA GLY A 49 -2.92 7.24 9.35
C GLY A 49 -1.77 6.95 8.38
N LEU A 50 -2.11 6.71 7.11
CA LEU A 50 -1.14 6.34 6.06
C LEU A 50 -0.45 7.57 5.49
N THR A 51 0.88 7.54 5.44
CA THR A 51 1.65 8.56 4.72
C THR A 51 1.64 8.27 3.21
N PRO A 52 1.47 9.29 2.37
CA PRO A 52 1.69 9.14 0.93
C PRO A 52 3.07 8.56 0.63
N SER A 53 3.18 7.75 -0.42
CA SER A 53 4.38 6.98 -0.80
C SER A 53 4.83 5.89 0.19
N GLN A 54 4.04 5.59 1.21
CA GLN A 54 4.32 4.50 2.13
C GLN A 54 4.01 3.13 1.49
N VAL A 55 4.89 2.17 1.75
CA VAL A 55 4.66 0.76 1.39
C VAL A 55 4.64 -0.06 2.67
N LEU A 56 3.51 -0.68 2.94
CA LEU A 56 3.31 -1.54 4.12
C LEU A 56 3.32 -3.00 3.68
N LEU A 57 4.11 -3.81 4.37
CA LEU A 57 4.05 -5.26 4.24
C LEU A 57 3.19 -5.84 5.37
N PHE A 58 2.03 -6.40 5.02
CA PHE A 58 1.08 -7.00 5.95
C PHE A 58 1.28 -8.51 5.98
N THR A 59 1.97 -9.01 6.99
CA THR A 59 2.36 -10.42 7.10
C THR A 59 1.60 -11.17 8.19
N GLY A 60 1.63 -12.48 8.13
CA GLY A 60 1.05 -13.37 9.13
C GLY A 60 0.78 -14.77 8.54
N ASP A 61 0.46 -15.72 9.41
CA ASP A 61 0.18 -17.09 9.02
C ASP A 61 -1.00 -17.23 8.06
N ALA A 62 -1.01 -18.33 7.30
CA ALA A 62 -2.15 -18.65 6.43
C ALA A 62 -3.44 -18.78 7.25
N GLY A 63 -4.55 -18.23 6.74
CA GLY A 63 -5.85 -18.33 7.38
C GLY A 63 -6.10 -17.39 8.56
N ILE A 64 -5.14 -16.56 8.99
CA ILE A 64 -5.31 -15.62 10.12
C ILE A 64 -6.26 -14.44 9.83
N GLY A 65 -6.74 -14.33 8.59
CA GLY A 65 -7.71 -13.29 8.20
C GLY A 65 -7.12 -12.04 7.56
N LYS A 66 -5.87 -12.09 7.04
CA LYS A 66 -5.22 -10.96 6.36
C LYS A 66 -6.09 -10.33 5.27
N SER A 67 -6.51 -11.12 4.29
CA SER A 67 -7.36 -10.66 3.17
C SER A 67 -8.70 -10.12 3.67
N THR A 68 -9.31 -10.76 4.67
CA THR A 68 -10.56 -10.29 5.29
C THR A 68 -10.38 -8.90 5.91
N THR A 69 -9.32 -8.69 6.68
CA THR A 69 -9.00 -7.39 7.29
C THR A 69 -8.75 -6.33 6.23
N LEU A 70 -7.98 -6.65 5.19
CA LEU A 70 -7.68 -5.69 4.13
C LEU A 70 -8.89 -5.36 3.26
N LEU A 71 -9.83 -6.29 3.05
CA LEU A 71 -11.11 -5.98 2.40
C LEU A 71 -11.96 -4.99 3.23
N GLN A 72 -11.97 -5.14 4.55
CA GLN A 72 -12.64 -4.19 5.44
C GLN A 72 -11.95 -2.82 5.42
N LEU A 73 -10.62 -2.78 5.42
CA LEU A 73 -9.85 -1.54 5.27
C LEU A 73 -10.08 -0.88 3.91
N ALA A 74 -10.11 -1.67 2.83
CA ALA A 74 -10.40 -1.19 1.49
C ALA A 74 -11.76 -0.48 1.43
N ASP A 75 -12.81 -1.11 1.97
CA ASP A 75 -14.14 -0.53 2.04
C ASP A 75 -14.18 0.73 2.91
N ALA A 76 -13.49 0.70 4.05
CA ALA A 76 -13.42 1.84 4.97
C ALA A 76 -12.73 3.05 4.31
N PHE A 77 -11.56 2.87 3.72
CA PHE A 77 -10.83 3.94 3.05
C PHE A 77 -11.58 4.46 1.83
N GLN A 78 -12.15 3.59 0.99
CA GLN A 78 -12.94 3.99 -0.16
C GLN A 78 -14.17 4.83 0.22
N GLY A 79 -14.80 4.50 1.35
CA GLY A 79 -16.05 5.15 1.78
C GLY A 79 -15.85 6.37 2.68
N LYS A 80 -14.80 6.38 3.49
CA LYS A 80 -14.61 7.36 4.58
C LYS A 80 -13.17 7.86 4.72
N GLY A 81 -12.23 7.29 3.96
CA GLY A 81 -10.84 7.76 3.94
C GLY A 81 -10.75 9.17 3.35
N THR A 82 -9.98 10.03 4.00
CA THR A 82 -9.70 11.39 3.52
C THR A 82 -8.27 11.78 3.82
N CYS A 83 -7.72 12.65 3.01
CA CYS A 83 -6.45 13.29 3.30
C CYS A 83 -6.62 14.37 4.36
N LYS A 84 -5.75 14.36 5.37
CA LYS A 84 -5.86 15.17 6.59
C LYS A 84 -5.85 16.68 6.29
N ASN A 85 -4.96 17.12 5.42
CA ASN A 85 -4.76 18.54 5.14
C ASN A 85 -5.55 19.00 3.91
N SER A 86 -5.50 18.26 2.81
CA SER A 86 -6.17 18.64 1.56
C SER A 86 -7.65 18.27 1.50
N GLY A 87 -8.12 17.35 2.35
CA GLY A 87 -9.48 16.81 2.28
C GLY A 87 -9.76 15.97 1.04
N LYS A 88 -8.72 15.62 0.24
CA LYS A 88 -8.88 14.78 -0.94
C LYS A 88 -9.50 13.44 -0.59
N LYS A 89 -10.33 12.93 -1.49
CA LYS A 89 -10.91 11.59 -1.39
C LYS A 89 -9.88 10.51 -1.64
N VAL A 90 -10.20 9.31 -1.19
CA VAL A 90 -9.37 8.12 -1.39
C VAL A 90 -10.03 7.21 -2.41
N ILE A 91 -9.24 6.70 -3.33
CA ILE A 91 -9.61 5.62 -4.24
C ILE A 91 -8.78 4.40 -3.87
N VAL A 92 -9.44 3.27 -3.68
CA VAL A 92 -8.76 2.01 -3.34
C VAL A 92 -8.80 1.07 -4.54
N ILE A 93 -7.63 0.54 -4.88
CA ILE A 93 -7.44 -0.56 -5.83
C ILE A 93 -7.08 -1.80 -5.02
N TYR A 94 -7.88 -2.86 -5.13
CA TYR A 94 -7.62 -4.17 -4.53
C TYR A 94 -7.29 -5.16 -5.63
N ASN A 95 -6.03 -5.53 -5.75
CA ASN A 95 -5.57 -6.50 -6.74
C ASN A 95 -5.31 -7.84 -6.07
N THR A 96 -5.92 -8.91 -6.59
CA THR A 96 -5.74 -10.27 -6.07
C THR A 96 -5.67 -11.30 -7.19
N ASN A 97 -4.76 -12.26 -7.04
CA ASN A 97 -4.66 -13.43 -7.90
C ASN A 97 -4.78 -14.74 -7.11
N GLU A 98 -5.02 -14.67 -5.79
CA GLU A 98 -5.28 -15.87 -4.96
C GLU A 98 -6.71 -16.32 -5.10
N GLU A 99 -7.66 -15.38 -5.16
CA GLU A 99 -9.09 -15.67 -5.26
C GLU A 99 -9.69 -15.03 -6.51
N SER A 100 -10.71 -15.66 -7.07
CA SER A 100 -11.50 -15.05 -8.14
C SER A 100 -12.27 -13.84 -7.61
N LEU A 101 -12.54 -12.84 -8.47
CA LEU A 101 -13.35 -11.68 -8.07
C LEU A 101 -14.76 -12.09 -7.59
N TYR A 102 -15.29 -13.22 -8.03
CA TYR A 102 -16.56 -13.77 -7.52
C TYR A 102 -16.46 -14.23 -6.06
N GLN A 103 -15.34 -14.86 -5.68
CA GLN A 103 -15.05 -15.25 -4.29
C GLN A 103 -14.87 -13.98 -3.42
N VAL A 104 -14.08 -13.02 -3.86
CA VAL A 104 -13.93 -11.72 -3.19
C VAL A 104 -15.30 -11.05 -3.02
N ARG A 105 -16.13 -11.01 -4.07
CA ARG A 105 -17.49 -10.43 -4.00
C ARG A 105 -18.38 -11.16 -2.98
N ARG A 106 -18.24 -12.47 -2.86
CA ARG A 106 -18.96 -13.27 -1.85
C ARG A 106 -18.54 -12.89 -0.43
N VAL A 107 -17.24 -12.70 -0.19
CA VAL A 107 -16.72 -12.25 1.11
C VAL A 107 -17.22 -10.84 1.43
N ILE A 108 -17.12 -9.88 0.50
CA ILE A 108 -17.63 -8.51 0.62
C ILE A 108 -19.10 -8.54 1.06
N ARG A 109 -19.94 -9.35 0.41
CA ARG A 109 -21.36 -9.48 0.76
C ARG A 109 -21.57 -10.07 2.15
N ARG A 110 -20.81 -11.10 2.53
CA ARG A 110 -20.86 -11.72 3.88
C ARG A 110 -20.49 -10.71 4.98
N LEU A 111 -19.52 -9.85 4.72
CA LEU A 111 -19.05 -8.85 5.66
C LEU A 111 -19.94 -7.59 5.68
N GLY A 112 -20.91 -7.48 4.78
CA GLY A 112 -21.77 -6.31 4.69
C GLY A 112 -21.08 -5.04 4.18
N LEU A 113 -19.96 -5.17 3.46
CA LEU A 113 -19.22 -4.03 2.91
C LEU A 113 -19.98 -3.39 1.76
N LYS A 114 -20.02 -2.07 1.67
CA LYS A 114 -20.94 -1.34 0.81
C LYS A 114 -20.31 -0.25 -0.06
N CYS A 115 -19.11 0.23 0.31
CA CYS A 115 -18.55 1.43 -0.34
C CYS A 115 -18.05 1.18 -1.75
N GLY A 116 -17.67 -0.07 -2.03
CA GLY A 116 -17.14 -0.47 -3.34
C GLY A 116 -15.76 0.12 -3.61
N PHE A 117 -14.85 -0.67 -4.11
CA PHE A 117 -13.51 -0.27 -4.52
C PHE A 117 -13.20 -0.91 -5.89
N ILE A 118 -12.15 -0.44 -6.54
CA ILE A 118 -11.71 -1.04 -7.81
C ILE A 118 -11.05 -2.39 -7.50
N ALA A 119 -11.54 -3.47 -8.11
CA ALA A 119 -10.95 -4.80 -7.95
C ALA A 119 -10.28 -5.25 -9.25
N GLY A 120 -9.04 -5.73 -9.17
CA GLY A 120 -8.23 -6.21 -10.27
C GLY A 120 -7.67 -7.61 -10.05
N GLN A 121 -7.20 -8.23 -11.14
CA GLN A 121 -6.52 -9.52 -11.17
C GLN A 121 -5.25 -9.46 -12.04
N ASP A 122 -4.53 -8.35 -11.97
CA ASP A 122 -3.28 -8.21 -12.70
C ASP A 122 -2.19 -9.07 -12.06
N ARG A 123 -1.74 -10.07 -12.78
CA ARG A 123 -0.59 -10.89 -12.38
C ARG A 123 0.74 -10.21 -12.71
N MET A 124 0.81 -9.56 -13.87
CA MET A 124 2.00 -8.82 -14.27
C MET A 124 2.10 -7.51 -13.50
N LEU A 125 3.19 -7.31 -12.76
CA LEU A 125 3.41 -6.08 -12.00
C LEU A 125 3.40 -4.83 -12.89
N SER A 126 3.98 -4.90 -14.08
CA SER A 126 3.98 -3.78 -15.03
C SER A 126 2.57 -3.37 -15.47
N ALA A 127 1.66 -4.32 -15.66
CA ALA A 127 0.26 -4.04 -15.98
C ALA A 127 -0.47 -3.41 -14.78
N LEU A 128 -0.25 -3.95 -13.57
CA LEU A 128 -0.82 -3.38 -12.36
C LEU A 128 -0.37 -1.92 -12.15
N ILE A 129 0.92 -1.65 -12.29
CA ILE A 129 1.46 -0.28 -12.18
C ILE A 129 0.83 0.64 -13.23
N ALA A 130 0.72 0.20 -14.50
CA ALA A 130 0.10 1.00 -15.54
C ALA A 130 -1.38 1.33 -15.24
N HIS A 131 -2.15 0.38 -14.69
CA HIS A 131 -3.52 0.62 -14.26
C HIS A 131 -3.61 1.59 -13.06
N VAL A 132 -2.69 1.49 -12.10
CA VAL A 132 -2.59 2.44 -10.98
C VAL A 132 -2.33 3.85 -11.50
N ASP A 133 -1.37 4.03 -12.41
CA ASP A 133 -1.05 5.31 -13.04
C ASP A 133 -2.24 5.89 -13.81
N GLU A 134 -2.97 5.05 -14.53
CA GLU A 134 -4.19 5.46 -15.24
C GLU A 134 -5.27 5.96 -14.27
N VAL A 135 -5.50 5.25 -13.15
CA VAL A 135 -6.46 5.67 -12.12
C VAL A 135 -6.04 7.00 -11.50
N GLN A 136 -4.75 7.16 -11.15
CA GLN A 136 -4.23 8.43 -10.60
C GLN A 136 -4.39 9.59 -11.59
N LYS A 137 -4.05 9.37 -12.85
CA LYS A 137 -4.18 10.37 -13.92
C LYS A 137 -5.62 10.82 -14.14
N LYS A 138 -6.57 9.88 -14.08
CA LYS A 138 -8.01 10.17 -14.22
C LYS A 138 -8.62 10.85 -13.00
N ASN A 139 -7.96 10.77 -11.84
CA ASN A 139 -8.47 11.27 -10.57
C ASN A 139 -7.42 12.14 -9.83
N PRO A 140 -7.02 13.28 -10.39
CA PRO A 140 -5.95 14.13 -9.81
C PRO A 140 -6.32 14.70 -8.43
N ASP A 141 -7.62 14.76 -8.13
CA ASP A 141 -8.16 15.26 -6.85
C ASP A 141 -8.39 14.14 -5.82
N ALA A 142 -7.86 12.94 -6.07
CA ALA A 142 -7.91 11.82 -5.14
C ALA A 142 -6.51 11.30 -4.82
N ARG A 143 -6.39 10.57 -3.70
CA ARG A 143 -5.23 9.75 -3.37
C ARG A 143 -5.55 8.30 -3.62
N VAL A 144 -4.57 7.56 -4.15
CA VAL A 144 -4.75 6.14 -4.46
C VAL A 144 -4.04 5.29 -3.41
N ILE A 145 -4.79 4.33 -2.84
CA ILE A 145 -4.26 3.23 -2.03
C ILE A 145 -4.37 1.96 -2.88
N VAL A 146 -3.26 1.26 -3.02
CA VAL A 146 -3.21 -0.05 -3.68
C VAL A 146 -3.05 -1.14 -2.65
N ILE A 147 -3.92 -2.12 -2.67
CA ILE A 147 -3.83 -3.33 -1.84
C ILE A 147 -3.51 -4.49 -2.78
N GLN A 148 -2.36 -5.14 -2.56
CA GLN A 148 -1.92 -6.31 -3.32
C GLN A 148 -2.06 -7.58 -2.47
N ASP A 149 -2.90 -8.51 -2.90
CA ASP A 149 -3.16 -9.80 -2.23
C ASP A 149 -2.88 -10.98 -3.18
N SER A 150 -1.75 -11.62 -3.08
CA SER A 150 -0.57 -11.34 -2.28
C SER A 150 0.64 -11.05 -3.16
N LEU A 151 1.78 -10.69 -2.53
CA LEU A 151 3.06 -10.46 -3.23
C LEU A 151 3.47 -11.68 -4.07
N GLN A 152 3.28 -12.87 -3.49
CA GLN A 152 3.68 -14.16 -4.09
C GLN A 152 2.91 -14.52 -5.37
N THR A 153 1.91 -13.73 -5.75
CA THR A 153 1.15 -13.92 -6.98
C THR A 153 1.58 -12.99 -8.12
N LEU A 154 2.47 -12.03 -7.82
CA LEU A 154 2.96 -11.08 -8.82
C LEU A 154 4.14 -11.65 -9.60
N ASP A 155 4.10 -11.39 -10.90
CA ASP A 155 5.13 -11.73 -11.88
C ASP A 155 5.80 -10.43 -12.36
N ASP A 156 7.12 -10.37 -12.31
CA ASP A 156 7.90 -9.22 -12.79
C ASP A 156 8.32 -9.35 -14.26
N GLY A 157 7.95 -10.47 -14.90
CA GLY A 157 8.31 -10.78 -16.29
C GLY A 157 9.77 -11.20 -16.49
N HIS A 158 10.52 -11.45 -15.41
CA HIS A 158 11.92 -11.85 -15.50
C HIS A 158 12.09 -13.24 -16.09
N TYR A 159 11.20 -14.18 -15.75
CA TYR A 159 11.23 -15.55 -16.26
C TYR A 159 10.20 -15.73 -17.37
N ALA A 160 10.66 -16.24 -18.52
CA ALA A 160 9.81 -16.44 -19.71
C ALA A 160 8.65 -17.43 -19.47
N ASP A 161 8.81 -18.36 -18.54
CA ASP A 161 7.79 -19.34 -18.13
C ASP A 161 6.82 -18.81 -17.07
N GLY A 162 6.99 -17.56 -16.64
CA GLY A 162 6.18 -16.93 -15.57
C GLY A 162 6.46 -17.49 -14.18
N GLY A 163 7.67 -18.05 -13.96
CA GLY A 163 8.08 -18.57 -12.66
C GLY A 163 8.15 -17.50 -11.60
N ILE A 164 7.51 -17.75 -10.43
CA ILE A 164 7.56 -16.85 -9.29
C ILE A 164 8.45 -17.47 -8.21
N THR A 165 9.49 -16.75 -7.84
CA THR A 165 10.50 -17.16 -6.85
C THR A 165 10.62 -16.09 -5.75
N SER A 166 11.40 -16.36 -4.70
CA SER A 166 11.76 -15.34 -3.72
C SER A 166 12.45 -14.12 -4.37
N GLY A 167 13.29 -14.37 -5.38
CA GLY A 167 13.91 -13.30 -6.16
C GLY A 167 12.90 -12.46 -6.95
N THR A 168 11.85 -13.07 -7.49
CA THR A 168 10.72 -12.36 -8.12
C THR A 168 10.03 -11.47 -7.12
N ASN A 169 9.71 -11.99 -5.92
CA ASN A 169 9.06 -11.22 -4.85
C ASN A 169 9.89 -9.99 -4.45
N MET A 170 11.21 -10.16 -4.32
CA MET A 170 12.12 -9.06 -3.98
C MET A 170 12.11 -7.97 -5.06
N ARG A 171 12.25 -8.35 -6.35
CA ARG A 171 12.20 -7.38 -7.45
C ARG A 171 10.84 -6.69 -7.58
N CYS A 172 9.74 -7.42 -7.33
CA CYS A 172 8.41 -6.82 -7.27
C CYS A 172 8.32 -5.78 -6.15
N MET A 173 8.81 -6.08 -4.95
CA MET A 173 8.82 -5.12 -3.84
C MET A 173 9.67 -3.90 -4.13
N GLU A 174 10.87 -4.07 -4.72
CA GLU A 174 11.73 -2.95 -5.13
C GLU A 174 11.02 -2.02 -6.12
N ALA A 175 10.35 -2.60 -7.13
CA ALA A 175 9.61 -1.85 -8.13
C ALA A 175 8.40 -1.12 -7.52
N ILE A 176 7.65 -1.76 -6.61
CA ILE A 176 6.54 -1.13 -5.87
C ILE A 176 7.05 0.04 -5.02
N VAL A 177 8.15 -0.15 -4.27
CA VAL A 177 8.74 0.92 -3.45
C VAL A 177 9.22 2.09 -4.31
N LYS A 178 9.84 1.81 -5.45
CA LYS A 178 10.25 2.84 -6.40
C LYS A 178 9.05 3.62 -6.91
N HIS A 179 8.03 2.92 -7.42
CA HIS A 179 6.80 3.53 -7.93
C HIS A 179 6.10 4.38 -6.86
N ALA A 180 5.96 3.85 -5.63
CA ALA A 180 5.33 4.56 -4.54
C ALA A 180 6.02 5.91 -4.25
N LYS A 181 7.36 5.93 -4.26
CA LYS A 181 8.17 7.15 -4.04
C LYS A 181 8.07 8.15 -5.19
N GLU A 182 8.01 7.67 -6.43
CA GLU A 182 7.97 8.53 -7.62
C GLU A 182 6.57 9.09 -7.88
N GLN A 183 5.52 8.33 -7.61
CA GLN A 183 4.13 8.67 -7.95
C GLN A 183 3.27 9.03 -6.72
N TRP A 184 3.84 9.01 -5.51
CA TRP A 184 3.12 9.32 -4.25
C TRP A 184 1.92 8.38 -3.98
N SER A 185 1.91 7.19 -4.56
CA SER A 185 0.93 6.15 -4.28
C SER A 185 1.24 5.44 -2.95
N THR A 186 0.22 4.99 -2.24
CA THR A 186 0.37 4.24 -0.99
C THR A 186 0.02 2.78 -1.25
N TRP A 187 0.88 1.87 -0.79
CA TRP A 187 0.70 0.44 -1.04
C TRP A 187 0.61 -0.35 0.26
N ILE A 188 -0.32 -1.31 0.29
CA ILE A 188 -0.42 -2.34 1.32
C ILE A 188 -0.28 -3.68 0.62
N VAL A 189 0.79 -4.40 0.91
CA VAL A 189 1.12 -5.66 0.24
C VAL A 189 1.00 -6.80 1.24
N ILE A 190 0.22 -7.83 0.92
CA ILE A 190 0.17 -9.05 1.73
C ILE A 190 1.38 -9.92 1.41
N GLY A 191 2.14 -10.27 2.45
CA GLY A 191 3.16 -11.29 2.41
C GLY A 191 2.73 -12.54 3.18
N GLN A 192 2.99 -13.72 2.61
CA GLN A 192 2.82 -14.98 3.34
C GLN A 192 4.13 -15.36 3.99
N VAL A 193 4.11 -15.67 5.29
CA VAL A 193 5.26 -16.24 5.98
C VAL A 193 5.23 -17.75 5.79
N THR A 194 6.32 -18.31 5.24
CA THR A 194 6.47 -19.77 5.13
C THR A 194 6.83 -20.36 6.50
N LYS A 195 6.47 -21.61 6.77
CA LYS A 195 6.75 -22.30 8.04
C LYS A 195 8.24 -22.40 8.42
N GLY A 196 9.14 -21.96 7.56
CA GLY A 196 10.59 -21.88 7.80
C GLY A 196 11.09 -20.48 8.21
N GLY A 197 10.22 -19.47 8.32
CA GLY A 197 10.63 -18.11 8.69
C GLY A 197 11.32 -17.32 7.55
N GLU A 198 11.39 -17.88 6.35
CA GLU A 198 11.85 -17.16 5.16
C GLU A 198 10.63 -16.54 4.46
N ALA A 199 10.66 -15.22 4.34
CA ALA A 199 9.66 -14.44 3.61
C ALA A 199 10.02 -14.32 2.13
#